data_fb9530bc60243afe0ce3f86377879035
#
_entry.id   fb9530bc60243afe0ce3f86377879035
#
_cell.length_a   1.000
_cell.length_b   1.000
_cell.length_c   1.000
_cell.angle_alpha   90.00
_cell.angle_beta   90.00
_cell.angle_gamma   90.00
#
_symmetry.space_group_name_H-M   'P 1'
#
loop_
_entity.id
_entity.type
_entity.pdbx_description
1 polymer ?
#
loop_
_entity_poly.entity_id
_entity_poly.type
_entity_poly.pdbx_seq_one_letter_code
_entity_poly.pdbx_strand_id
1 'polypeptide(L)'
;DFYRRAQEDSEIFFTKGEVISVEETTGNNLIVNMEDTLIDKQIQVEADLVVLATGMVPIAADGEAIRQYLDAQAIIETGEEGAQLEAAKETVEKLKDHEGTDILHLTYRQGPDMPALKYGFPDSHFICFPYETRRTGIYAAGCVRAPNDMDACREDAQGATLKAIQCLDLASRGATVHPRWEDMTCPDFLLHRCTQCKRCTEECPFGSLDEDEKATPTPNPTRCRRCGICMGACPERIVSFNDYSVEIVGQMIKSIEVPDEFEEKPRLLGLLCENDAY
;
A
#
# COMPACT_ATOMS: atom_id res chain seq x y z
N ASP A 1 -5.25 6.67 30.00
CA ASP A 1 -4.67 7.40 31.12
C ASP A 1 -3.54 6.68 31.86
N PHE A 2 -3.08 5.53 31.37
CA PHE A 2 -1.96 4.81 31.97
C PHE A 2 -0.65 5.62 31.94
N TYR A 3 -0.37 6.28 30.83
CA TYR A 3 0.84 7.08 30.65
C TYR A 3 0.94 8.21 31.70
N ARG A 4 -0.17 8.90 31.95
CA ARG A 4 -0.22 9.94 32.97
C ARG A 4 0.02 9.40 34.38
N ARG A 5 -0.59 8.26 34.71
CA ARG A 5 -0.37 7.59 36.00
C ARG A 5 1.08 7.16 36.17
N ALA A 6 1.68 6.63 35.12
CA ALA A 6 3.09 6.25 35.16
C ALA A 6 4.02 7.47 35.32
N GLN A 7 3.67 8.63 34.71
CA GLN A 7 4.44 9.86 34.91
C GLN A 7 4.32 10.46 36.33
N GLU A 8 3.20 10.21 37.00
CA GLU A 8 2.95 10.67 38.37
C GLU A 8 3.62 9.77 39.42
N ASP A 9 4.09 8.59 39.03
CA ASP A 9 4.76 7.62 39.90
C ASP A 9 6.25 7.97 40.01
N SER A 10 6.72 8.20 41.21
CA SER A 10 8.12 8.58 41.51
C SER A 10 9.13 7.45 41.34
N GLU A 11 8.67 6.21 41.21
CA GLU A 11 9.54 5.03 41.02
C GLU A 11 9.69 4.70 39.52
N ILE A 12 8.94 5.34 38.62
CA ILE A 12 9.01 5.14 37.18
C ILE A 12 9.81 6.26 36.50
N PHE A 13 10.87 5.90 35.82
CA PHE A 13 11.70 6.83 35.05
C PHE A 13 11.48 6.64 33.56
N PHE A 14 11.23 7.75 32.86
CA PHE A 14 11.09 7.78 31.41
C PHE A 14 12.32 8.41 30.79
N THR A 15 12.85 7.77 29.78
CA THR A 15 13.84 8.35 28.90
C THR A 15 13.53 8.01 27.46
N LYS A 16 14.25 8.61 26.52
CA LYS A 16 14.13 8.36 25.09
C LYS A 16 15.49 8.07 24.53
N GLY A 17 15.64 6.93 23.89
CA GLY A 17 16.92 6.53 23.33
C GLY A 17 16.83 5.24 22.54
N GLU A 18 17.97 4.79 22.05
CA GLU A 18 18.14 3.54 21.36
C GLU A 18 18.93 2.56 22.24
N VAL A 19 18.41 1.36 22.40
CA VAL A 19 19.12 0.30 23.10
C VAL A 19 20.14 -0.32 22.15
N ILE A 20 21.42 -0.21 22.51
CA ILE A 20 22.55 -0.69 21.69
C ILE A 20 22.79 -2.17 21.95
N SER A 21 22.85 -2.57 23.23
CA SER A 21 23.05 -3.97 23.62
C SER A 21 22.42 -4.27 24.99
N VAL A 22 22.13 -5.54 25.19
CA VAL A 22 21.76 -6.10 26.50
C VAL A 22 22.71 -7.27 26.76
N GLU A 23 23.45 -7.21 27.85
CA GLU A 23 24.48 -8.18 28.19
C GLU A 23 24.18 -8.83 29.54
N GLU A 24 24.35 -10.15 29.64
CA GLU A 24 24.21 -10.88 30.89
C GLU A 24 25.55 -10.88 31.64
N THR A 25 25.51 -10.52 32.91
CA THR A 25 26.70 -10.58 33.77
C THR A 25 26.83 -11.91 34.50
N THR A 26 28.02 -12.20 34.98
CA THR A 26 28.28 -13.43 35.74
C THR A 26 27.45 -13.59 37.03
N GLY A 27 26.70 -12.54 37.42
CA GLY A 27 25.81 -12.53 38.60
C GLY A 27 24.33 -12.71 38.26
N ASN A 28 23.96 -13.03 37.02
CA ASN A 28 22.57 -13.13 36.53
C ASN A 28 21.85 -11.78 36.44
N ASN A 29 22.56 -10.66 36.56
CA ASN A 29 22.04 -9.33 36.29
C ASN A 29 22.25 -8.96 34.81
N LEU A 30 21.38 -8.10 34.29
CA LEU A 30 21.44 -7.62 32.93
C LEU A 30 22.01 -6.20 32.90
N ILE A 31 22.90 -5.94 31.97
CA ILE A 31 23.42 -4.59 31.68
C ILE A 31 22.85 -4.13 30.36
N VAL A 32 22.08 -3.05 30.38
CA VAL A 32 21.51 -2.41 29.21
C VAL A 32 22.36 -1.20 28.83
N ASN A 33 22.99 -1.26 27.67
CA ASN A 33 23.70 -0.14 27.10
C ASN A 33 22.78 0.60 26.12
N MET A 34 22.59 1.89 26.32
CA MET A 34 21.70 2.70 25.50
C MET A 34 22.26 4.09 25.24
N GLU A 35 21.88 4.65 24.11
CA GLU A 35 22.11 6.05 23.79
C GLU A 35 20.87 6.86 24.17
N ASP A 36 20.99 7.69 25.19
CA ASP A 36 19.91 8.55 25.64
C ASP A 36 19.90 9.83 24.82
N THR A 37 18.86 10.00 24.00
CA THR A 37 18.70 11.16 23.10
C THR A 37 18.16 12.41 23.79
N LEU A 38 17.72 12.33 25.05
CA LEU A 38 17.31 13.50 25.82
C LEU A 38 18.49 14.24 26.43
N ILE A 39 19.52 13.50 26.82
CA ILE A 39 20.73 14.06 27.42
C ILE A 39 21.96 13.94 26.55
N ASP A 40 21.81 13.34 25.34
CA ASP A 40 22.87 13.15 24.35
C ASP A 40 24.10 12.42 24.94
N LYS A 41 23.85 11.30 25.63
CA LYS A 41 24.88 10.50 26.30
C LYS A 41 24.60 9.01 26.20
N GLN A 42 25.66 8.24 26.14
CA GLN A 42 25.57 6.81 26.39
C GLN A 42 25.44 6.56 27.89
N ILE A 43 24.44 5.77 28.26
CA ILE A 43 24.19 5.36 29.62
C ILE A 43 24.14 3.84 29.72
N GLN A 44 24.48 3.36 30.90
CA GLN A 44 24.45 1.94 31.22
C GLN A 44 23.55 1.75 32.43
N VAL A 45 22.57 0.86 32.29
CA VAL A 45 21.60 0.57 33.34
C VAL A 45 21.73 -0.90 33.74
N GLU A 46 21.89 -1.16 35.02
CA GLU A 46 21.83 -2.50 35.57
C GLU A 46 20.37 -2.83 35.90
N ALA A 47 19.89 -4.01 35.49
CA ALA A 47 18.51 -4.43 35.65
C ALA A 47 18.43 -5.92 36.00
N ASP A 48 17.47 -6.27 36.83
CA ASP A 48 17.14 -7.68 37.15
C ASP A 48 16.30 -8.31 36.03
N LEU A 49 15.53 -7.50 35.31
CA LEU A 49 14.64 -7.92 34.24
C LEU A 49 14.57 -6.86 33.16
N VAL A 50 14.71 -7.26 31.90
CA VAL A 50 14.46 -6.43 30.72
C VAL A 50 13.25 -6.95 29.98
N VAL A 51 12.23 -6.09 29.81
CA VAL A 51 11.01 -6.42 29.06
C VAL A 51 11.11 -5.82 27.66
N LEU A 52 11.12 -6.66 26.66
CA LEU A 52 11.18 -6.26 25.25
C LEU A 52 9.76 -6.00 24.72
N ALA A 53 9.38 -4.72 24.64
CA ALA A 53 8.11 -4.29 24.04
C ALA A 53 8.34 -3.81 22.61
N THR A 54 8.86 -4.67 21.76
CA THR A 54 9.37 -4.35 20.41
C THR A 54 8.28 -4.17 19.35
N GLY A 55 7.01 -4.42 19.72
CA GLY A 55 5.89 -4.38 18.78
C GLY A 55 5.84 -5.62 17.88
N MET A 56 5.10 -5.51 16.78
CA MET A 56 4.93 -6.57 15.79
C MET A 56 5.19 -6.02 14.39
N VAL A 57 5.86 -6.82 13.57
CA VAL A 57 5.98 -6.63 12.13
C VAL A 57 5.43 -7.86 11.41
N PRO A 58 4.80 -7.74 10.24
CA PRO A 58 4.31 -8.90 9.53
C PRO A 58 5.48 -9.67 8.90
N ILE A 59 5.38 -10.99 8.86
CA ILE A 59 6.37 -11.85 8.14
C ILE A 59 6.38 -11.49 6.64
N ALA A 60 5.25 -11.03 6.12
CA ALA A 60 5.13 -10.58 4.73
C ALA A 60 5.80 -9.20 4.44
N ALA A 61 6.55 -8.63 5.39
CA ALA A 61 7.26 -7.36 5.26
C ALA A 61 8.61 -7.54 4.52
N ASP A 62 8.63 -8.23 3.41
CA ASP A 62 9.83 -8.58 2.67
C ASP A 62 9.89 -8.00 1.24
N GLY A 63 8.99 -7.08 0.90
CA GLY A 63 8.91 -6.47 -0.43
C GLY A 63 10.21 -5.82 -0.90
N GLU A 64 10.99 -5.23 0.02
CA GLU A 64 12.30 -4.66 -0.31
C GLU A 64 13.33 -5.75 -0.65
N ALA A 65 13.34 -6.85 0.10
CA ALA A 65 14.20 -8.00 -0.15
C ALA A 65 13.87 -8.66 -1.50
N ILE A 66 12.58 -8.81 -1.83
CA ILE A 66 12.13 -9.31 -3.13
C ILE A 66 12.61 -8.41 -4.25
N ARG A 67 12.50 -7.10 -4.11
CA ARG A 67 12.96 -6.13 -5.11
C ARG A 67 14.46 -6.23 -5.32
N GLN A 68 15.23 -6.22 -4.24
CA GLN A 68 16.69 -6.39 -4.31
C GLN A 68 17.11 -7.69 -4.99
N TYR A 69 16.40 -8.79 -4.71
CA TYR A 69 16.65 -10.08 -5.35
C TYR A 69 16.40 -10.05 -6.86
N LEU A 70 15.27 -9.47 -7.29
CA LEU A 70 14.89 -9.39 -8.70
C LEU A 70 15.78 -8.41 -9.49
N ASP A 71 16.12 -7.27 -8.89
CA ASP A 71 17.06 -6.31 -9.49
C ASP A 71 18.44 -6.95 -9.68
N ALA A 72 18.90 -7.70 -8.68
CA ALA A 72 20.16 -8.45 -8.76
C ALA A 72 20.13 -9.55 -9.83
N GLN A 73 19.01 -10.29 -9.97
CA GLN A 73 18.83 -11.24 -11.05
C GLN A 73 18.87 -10.57 -12.43
N ALA A 74 18.19 -9.43 -12.59
CA ALA A 74 18.20 -8.68 -13.84
C ALA A 74 19.62 -8.22 -14.25
N ILE A 75 20.44 -7.78 -13.29
CA ILE A 75 21.84 -7.41 -13.54
C ILE A 75 22.63 -8.63 -14.01
N ILE A 76 22.42 -9.80 -13.41
CA ILE A 76 23.09 -11.05 -13.83
C ILE A 76 22.67 -11.45 -15.25
N GLU A 77 21.38 -11.33 -15.60
CA GLU A 77 20.85 -11.66 -16.92
C GLU A 77 21.33 -10.70 -18.02
N THR A 78 21.51 -9.42 -17.72
CA THR A 78 22.02 -8.43 -18.68
C THR A 78 23.49 -8.59 -19.00
N GLY A 79 24.23 -9.38 -18.18
CA GLY A 79 25.64 -9.72 -18.44
C GLY A 79 26.60 -8.56 -18.30
N GLU A 80 26.24 -7.54 -17.51
CA GLU A 80 27.17 -6.45 -17.16
C GLU A 80 28.38 -7.00 -16.42
N GLU A 81 29.59 -6.60 -16.84
CA GLU A 81 30.84 -7.04 -16.23
C GLU A 81 31.31 -6.01 -15.17
N GLY A 82 31.87 -6.49 -14.04
CA GLY A 82 32.52 -5.64 -13.05
C GLY A 82 32.00 -5.82 -11.62
N ALA A 83 32.28 -4.84 -10.77
CA ALA A 83 31.91 -4.88 -9.34
C ALA A 83 30.40 -5.00 -9.09
N GLN A 84 29.56 -4.52 -10.01
CA GLN A 84 28.10 -4.63 -9.92
C GLN A 84 27.61 -6.07 -10.09
N LEU A 85 28.22 -6.84 -10.99
CA LEU A 85 27.91 -8.25 -11.16
C LEU A 85 28.26 -9.09 -9.93
N GLU A 86 29.40 -8.83 -9.30
CA GLU A 86 29.80 -9.54 -8.08
C GLU A 86 28.88 -9.19 -6.91
N ALA A 87 28.50 -7.92 -6.73
CA ALA A 87 27.55 -7.49 -5.72
C ALA A 87 26.14 -8.10 -5.98
N ALA A 88 25.72 -8.19 -7.23
CA ALA A 88 24.45 -8.82 -7.60
C ALA A 88 24.44 -10.32 -7.28
N LYS A 89 25.51 -11.04 -7.58
CA LYS A 89 25.67 -12.47 -7.21
C LYS A 89 25.64 -12.68 -5.70
N GLU A 90 26.31 -11.83 -4.94
CA GLU A 90 26.29 -11.90 -3.48
C GLU A 90 24.88 -11.65 -2.94
N THR A 91 24.17 -10.68 -3.49
CA THR A 91 22.77 -10.37 -3.12
C THR A 91 21.83 -11.54 -3.42
N VAL A 92 21.95 -12.15 -4.60
CA VAL A 92 21.15 -13.33 -4.98
C VAL A 92 21.43 -14.50 -4.05
N GLU A 93 22.71 -14.79 -3.75
CA GLU A 93 23.05 -15.89 -2.85
C GLU A 93 22.54 -15.64 -1.42
N LYS A 94 22.62 -14.40 -0.93
CA LYS A 94 22.13 -14.01 0.40
C LYS A 94 20.62 -14.12 0.54
N LEU A 95 19.88 -13.78 -0.52
CA LEU A 95 18.41 -13.75 -0.51
C LEU A 95 17.75 -15.00 -1.08
N LYS A 96 18.54 -15.94 -1.58
CA LYS A 96 18.04 -17.18 -2.21
C LYS A 96 17.11 -18.01 -1.32
N ASP A 97 17.43 -18.09 -0.04
CA ASP A 97 16.69 -18.84 0.96
C ASP A 97 15.89 -17.94 1.90
N HIS A 98 15.58 -16.70 1.48
CA HIS A 98 14.83 -15.76 2.29
C HIS A 98 13.40 -16.26 2.48
N GLU A 99 12.99 -16.50 3.72
CA GLU A 99 11.62 -16.85 4.06
C GLU A 99 10.68 -15.69 3.68
N GLY A 100 9.60 -15.98 2.98
CA GLY A 100 8.61 -14.98 2.57
C GLY A 100 8.68 -14.58 1.10
N THR A 101 9.81 -14.75 0.40
CA THR A 101 9.92 -14.45 -1.03
C THR A 101 8.91 -15.22 -1.88
N ASP A 102 8.50 -16.42 -1.44
CA ASP A 102 7.47 -17.24 -2.11
C ASP A 102 6.05 -16.72 -1.87
N ILE A 103 5.78 -16.09 -0.72
CA ILE A 103 4.44 -15.65 -0.33
C ILE A 103 4.00 -14.43 -1.15
N LEU A 104 4.91 -13.49 -1.39
CA LEU A 104 4.62 -12.24 -2.08
C LEU A 104 5.10 -12.22 -3.53
N HIS A 105 5.68 -13.30 -4.02
CA HIS A 105 6.16 -13.42 -5.40
C HIS A 105 5.02 -13.48 -6.41
N LEU A 106 4.23 -12.42 -6.44
CA LEU A 106 3.10 -12.24 -7.33
C LEU A 106 3.52 -11.28 -8.45
N THR A 107 3.45 -11.73 -9.68
CA THR A 107 3.63 -10.85 -10.83
C THR A 107 2.58 -9.75 -10.79
N TYR A 108 3.04 -8.52 -10.73
CA TYR A 108 2.21 -7.34 -10.71
C TYR A 108 2.73 -6.33 -11.72
N ARG A 109 1.83 -5.65 -12.43
CA ARG A 109 2.19 -4.76 -13.53
C ARG A 109 3.07 -3.57 -13.08
N GLN A 110 2.90 -3.13 -11.84
CA GLN A 110 3.58 -1.97 -11.27
C GLN A 110 4.80 -2.33 -10.40
N GLY A 111 5.16 -3.59 -10.37
CA GLY A 111 6.29 -4.08 -9.61
C GLY A 111 6.01 -5.46 -9.00
N PRO A 112 7.06 -6.16 -8.58
CA PRO A 112 6.94 -7.50 -8.01
C PRO A 112 6.39 -7.50 -6.59
N ASP A 113 6.67 -6.45 -5.82
CA ASP A 113 6.29 -6.33 -4.42
C ASP A 113 4.92 -5.65 -4.24
N MET A 114 4.24 -6.05 -3.17
CA MET A 114 3.00 -5.40 -2.76
C MET A 114 3.33 -4.06 -2.08
N PRO A 115 2.67 -2.96 -2.44
CA PRO A 115 2.83 -1.70 -1.74
C PRO A 115 2.57 -1.86 -0.23
N ALA A 116 3.51 -1.40 0.58
CA ALA A 116 3.48 -1.51 2.02
C ALA A 116 3.67 -0.15 2.70
N LEU A 117 3.14 -0.04 3.91
CA LEU A 117 3.39 1.07 4.82
C LEU A 117 4.77 0.92 5.48
N LYS A 118 5.16 1.93 6.23
CA LYS A 118 6.32 1.84 7.13
C LYS A 118 6.19 0.58 8.00
N TYR A 119 7.23 -0.18 8.18
CA TYR A 119 7.28 -1.47 8.88
C TYR A 119 6.69 -2.67 8.13
N GLY A 120 6.34 -2.54 6.83
CA GLY A 120 5.98 -3.65 5.97
C GLY A 120 4.53 -4.15 6.06
N PHE A 121 3.65 -3.44 6.75
CA PHE A 121 2.21 -3.73 6.70
C PHE A 121 1.67 -3.42 5.31
N PRO A 122 0.81 -4.28 4.72
CA PRO A 122 0.23 -4.01 3.43
C PRO A 122 -0.53 -2.68 3.41
N ASP A 123 -0.28 -1.85 2.40
CA ASP A 123 -1.00 -0.59 2.24
C ASP A 123 -2.44 -0.85 1.83
N SER A 124 -3.38 -0.40 2.63
CA SER A 124 -4.82 -0.45 2.37
C SER A 124 -5.50 0.79 2.92
N HIS A 125 -6.53 1.26 2.22
CA HIS A 125 -7.31 2.39 2.70
C HIS A 125 -8.41 1.89 3.64
N PHE A 126 -8.35 2.29 4.90
CA PHE A 126 -9.23 1.75 5.95
C PHE A 126 -10.72 2.09 5.77
N ILE A 127 -11.05 3.15 5.03
CA ILE A 127 -12.43 3.54 4.75
C ILE A 127 -12.91 2.92 3.43
N CYS A 128 -12.19 3.19 2.33
CA CYS A 128 -12.65 2.82 0.98
C CYS A 128 -12.46 1.34 0.67
N PHE A 129 -11.37 0.76 1.16
CA PHE A 129 -10.97 -0.62 0.85
C PHE A 129 -10.47 -1.32 2.11
N PRO A 130 -11.31 -1.44 3.16
CA PRO A 130 -10.90 -2.10 4.39
C PRO A 130 -10.53 -3.56 4.09
N TYR A 131 -9.47 -4.03 4.70
CA TYR A 131 -8.88 -5.37 4.53
C TYR A 131 -8.23 -5.64 3.17
N GLU A 132 -8.63 -4.99 2.09
CA GLU A 132 -8.05 -5.23 0.77
C GLU A 132 -6.74 -4.46 0.62
N THR A 133 -5.71 -5.16 0.18
CA THR A 133 -4.41 -4.57 -0.13
C THR A 133 -4.50 -3.73 -1.41
N ARG A 134 -3.43 -3.06 -1.80
CA ARG A 134 -3.35 -2.38 -3.10
C ARG A 134 -3.53 -3.32 -4.28
N ARG A 135 -3.33 -4.60 -4.05
CA ARG A 135 -3.62 -5.63 -5.05
C ARG A 135 -5.03 -6.16 -4.87
N THR A 136 -5.89 -5.85 -5.82
CA THR A 136 -7.30 -6.27 -5.81
C THR A 136 -7.43 -7.79 -5.71
N GLY A 137 -8.29 -8.25 -4.82
CA GLY A 137 -8.53 -9.67 -4.56
C GLY A 137 -7.59 -10.28 -3.52
N ILE A 138 -6.63 -9.54 -2.98
CA ILE A 138 -5.78 -9.97 -1.88
C ILE A 138 -6.15 -9.19 -0.62
N TYR A 139 -6.58 -9.92 0.39
CA TYR A 139 -7.05 -9.39 1.66
C TYR A 139 -6.06 -9.70 2.76
N ALA A 140 -5.80 -8.73 3.63
CA ALA A 140 -4.99 -8.88 4.82
C ALA A 140 -5.87 -8.77 6.05
N ALA A 141 -5.65 -9.63 7.05
CA ALA A 141 -6.39 -9.64 8.30
C ALA A 141 -5.48 -9.96 9.49
N GLY A 142 -5.86 -9.48 10.67
CA GLY A 142 -5.13 -9.72 11.90
C GLY A 142 -3.76 -9.05 11.92
N CYS A 143 -2.78 -9.69 12.55
CA CYS A 143 -1.45 -9.12 12.74
C CYS A 143 -0.66 -8.86 11.46
N VAL A 144 -1.06 -9.44 10.33
CA VAL A 144 -0.49 -9.11 9.01
C VAL A 144 -0.93 -7.70 8.57
N ARG A 145 -2.15 -7.30 8.91
CA ARG A 145 -2.71 -5.98 8.55
C ARG A 145 -2.26 -4.87 9.51
N ALA A 146 -2.28 -5.15 10.79
CA ALA A 146 -1.89 -4.21 11.84
C ALA A 146 -1.58 -4.97 13.14
N PRO A 147 -0.82 -4.38 14.08
CA PRO A 147 -0.66 -4.95 15.42
C PRO A 147 -2.02 -5.02 16.12
N ASN A 148 -2.51 -6.23 16.39
CA ASN A 148 -3.82 -6.49 16.98
C ASN A 148 -3.73 -7.53 18.08
N ASP A 149 -4.66 -7.49 19.03
CA ASP A 149 -4.91 -8.58 19.96
C ASP A 149 -5.74 -9.72 19.31
N MET A 150 -5.98 -10.80 20.02
CA MET A 150 -6.67 -11.96 19.48
C MET A 150 -8.13 -11.69 19.11
N ASP A 151 -8.83 -10.86 19.87
CA ASP A 151 -10.23 -10.52 19.59
C ASP A 151 -10.34 -9.64 18.36
N ALA A 152 -9.49 -8.61 18.25
CA ALA A 152 -9.38 -7.77 17.04
C ALA A 152 -8.96 -8.59 15.81
N CYS A 153 -8.04 -9.56 15.94
CA CYS A 153 -7.68 -10.45 14.83
C CYS A 153 -8.86 -11.29 14.35
N ARG A 154 -9.71 -11.75 15.27
CA ARG A 154 -10.91 -12.53 14.92
C ARG A 154 -11.94 -11.67 14.18
N GLU A 155 -12.18 -10.45 14.65
CA GLU A 155 -13.07 -9.51 13.98
C GLU A 155 -12.55 -9.12 12.59
N ASP A 156 -11.27 -8.86 12.47
CA ASP A 156 -10.60 -8.61 11.21
C ASP A 156 -10.76 -9.76 10.21
N ALA A 157 -10.55 -10.99 10.67
CA ALA A 157 -10.71 -12.17 9.82
C ALA A 157 -12.15 -12.33 9.32
N GLN A 158 -13.14 -12.04 10.16
CA GLN A 158 -14.56 -12.04 9.75
C GLN A 158 -14.85 -10.94 8.73
N GLY A 159 -14.36 -9.73 8.95
CA GLY A 159 -14.51 -8.60 8.02
C GLY A 159 -13.85 -8.87 6.66
N ALA A 160 -12.63 -9.35 6.65
CA ALA A 160 -11.90 -9.72 5.42
C ALA A 160 -12.61 -10.84 4.66
N THR A 161 -13.10 -11.87 5.38
CA THR A 161 -13.87 -12.97 4.76
C THR A 161 -15.16 -12.47 4.13
N LEU A 162 -15.91 -11.59 4.80
CA LEU A 162 -17.13 -11.01 4.24
C LEU A 162 -16.84 -10.22 2.96
N LYS A 163 -15.75 -9.43 2.94
CA LYS A 163 -15.32 -8.71 1.73
C LYS A 163 -14.91 -9.65 0.61
N ALA A 164 -14.21 -10.73 0.91
CA ALA A 164 -13.85 -11.74 -0.07
C ALA A 164 -15.09 -12.42 -0.68
N ILE A 165 -16.10 -12.75 0.14
CA ILE A 165 -17.37 -13.31 -0.33
C ILE A 165 -18.10 -12.32 -1.25
N GLN A 166 -18.18 -11.04 -0.87
CA GLN A 166 -18.77 -10.00 -1.71
C GLN A 166 -18.04 -9.87 -3.05
N CYS A 167 -16.71 -9.90 -3.03
CA CYS A 167 -15.90 -9.86 -4.24
C CYS A 167 -16.20 -11.05 -5.17
N LEU A 168 -16.26 -12.27 -4.63
CA LEU A 168 -16.56 -13.47 -5.40
C LEU A 168 -17.98 -13.45 -5.99
N ASP A 169 -18.97 -13.00 -5.22
CA ASP A 169 -20.35 -12.88 -5.70
C ASP A 169 -20.46 -11.85 -6.84
N LEU A 170 -19.90 -10.66 -6.69
CA LEU A 170 -19.88 -9.65 -7.74
C LEU A 170 -19.11 -10.10 -8.98
N ALA A 171 -17.95 -10.73 -8.79
CA ALA A 171 -17.15 -11.29 -9.89
C ALA A 171 -17.93 -12.38 -10.67
N SER A 172 -18.70 -13.23 -9.98
CA SER A 172 -19.52 -14.26 -10.62
C SER A 172 -20.63 -13.70 -11.50
N ARG A 173 -21.08 -12.48 -11.19
CA ARG A 173 -22.08 -11.73 -11.98
C ARG A 173 -21.45 -10.88 -13.10
N GLY A 174 -20.12 -10.85 -13.22
CA GLY A 174 -19.42 -9.97 -14.15
C GLY A 174 -19.50 -8.49 -13.78
N ALA A 175 -19.85 -8.20 -12.51
CA ALA A 175 -19.97 -6.84 -12.00
C ALA A 175 -18.67 -6.35 -11.37
N THR A 176 -18.52 -5.04 -11.26
CA THR A 176 -17.39 -4.41 -10.58
C THR A 176 -17.40 -4.74 -9.09
N VAL A 177 -16.28 -5.23 -8.56
CA VAL A 177 -16.17 -5.59 -7.13
C VAL A 177 -16.02 -4.38 -6.19
N HIS A 178 -15.84 -3.21 -6.74
CA HIS A 178 -15.78 -1.92 -6.02
C HIS A 178 -16.80 -0.94 -6.62
N PRO A 179 -18.11 -1.17 -6.42
CA PRO A 179 -19.13 -0.26 -6.94
C PRO A 179 -19.02 1.10 -6.23
N ARG A 180 -19.29 2.17 -6.99
CA ARG A 180 -19.45 3.53 -6.44
C ARG A 180 -20.86 3.99 -6.77
N TRP A 181 -21.56 4.54 -5.80
CA TRP A 181 -22.94 5.01 -5.98
C TRP A 181 -23.88 3.95 -6.62
N GLU A 182 -23.74 2.70 -6.15
CA GLU A 182 -24.48 1.57 -6.69
C GLU A 182 -24.17 1.22 -8.16
N ASP A 183 -23.33 2.00 -8.84
CA ASP A 183 -22.89 1.72 -10.20
C ASP A 183 -21.83 0.62 -10.22
N MET A 184 -22.17 -0.52 -10.78
CA MET A 184 -21.34 -1.73 -10.89
C MET A 184 -20.72 -1.86 -12.29
N THR A 185 -20.81 -0.84 -13.14
CA THR A 185 -20.27 -0.89 -14.50
C THR A 185 -18.77 -0.68 -14.54
N CYS A 186 -18.10 -1.29 -15.50
CA CYS A 186 -16.73 -1.02 -15.84
C CYS A 186 -16.62 0.22 -16.75
N PRO A 187 -15.41 0.80 -16.90
CA PRO A 187 -15.21 1.84 -17.89
C PRO A 187 -15.55 1.33 -19.29
N ASP A 188 -16.27 2.14 -20.04
CA ASP A 188 -16.61 1.89 -21.44
C ASP A 188 -15.62 2.60 -22.38
N PHE A 189 -15.30 1.96 -23.50
CA PHE A 189 -14.30 2.44 -24.47
C PHE A 189 -14.88 2.55 -25.86
N LEU A 190 -14.80 3.72 -26.45
CA LEU A 190 -15.10 3.93 -27.89
C LEU A 190 -13.94 3.38 -28.75
N LEU A 191 -13.83 2.04 -28.82
CA LEU A 191 -12.69 1.34 -29.41
C LEU A 191 -12.37 1.72 -30.85
N HIS A 192 -13.36 2.16 -31.65
CA HIS A 192 -13.13 2.61 -33.03
C HIS A 192 -12.25 3.86 -33.13
N ARG A 193 -12.06 4.60 -32.03
CA ARG A 193 -11.17 5.75 -31.93
C ARG A 193 -9.89 5.43 -31.14
N CYS A 194 -9.73 4.20 -30.69
CA CYS A 194 -8.57 3.81 -29.87
C CYS A 194 -7.30 3.79 -30.75
N THR A 195 -6.30 4.54 -30.34
CA THR A 195 -4.97 4.58 -31.00
C THR A 195 -4.00 3.54 -30.45
N GLN A 196 -4.43 2.70 -29.51
CA GLN A 196 -3.63 1.62 -28.90
C GLN A 196 -2.33 2.13 -28.24
N CYS A 197 -2.38 3.35 -27.72
CA CYS A 197 -1.24 4.05 -27.13
C CYS A 197 -0.84 3.52 -25.73
N LYS A 198 -1.56 2.56 -25.17
CA LYS A 198 -1.35 1.92 -23.86
C LYS A 198 -1.46 2.82 -22.62
N ARG A 199 -1.63 4.12 -22.76
CA ARG A 199 -1.65 5.03 -21.62
C ARG A 199 -2.65 4.64 -20.55
N CYS A 200 -3.87 4.27 -20.91
CA CYS A 200 -4.89 3.88 -19.94
C CYS A 200 -4.52 2.60 -19.17
N THR A 201 -3.79 1.68 -19.81
CA THR A 201 -3.38 0.42 -19.19
C THR A 201 -2.12 0.59 -18.34
N GLU A 202 -1.18 1.41 -18.76
CA GLU A 202 0.05 1.73 -18.03
C GLU A 202 -0.21 2.55 -16.77
N GLU A 203 -1.08 3.56 -16.88
CA GLU A 203 -1.42 4.45 -15.77
C GLU A 203 -2.41 3.83 -14.76
N CYS A 204 -2.99 2.66 -15.07
CA CYS A 204 -3.94 2.02 -14.15
C CYS A 204 -3.23 1.47 -12.90
N PRO A 205 -3.42 2.06 -11.70
CA PRO A 205 -2.70 1.65 -10.49
C PRO A 205 -3.13 0.27 -9.98
N PHE A 206 -4.21 -0.30 -10.52
CA PHE A 206 -4.75 -1.59 -10.11
C PHE A 206 -4.54 -2.69 -11.17
N GLY A 207 -3.90 -2.36 -12.28
CA GLY A 207 -3.71 -3.30 -13.38
C GLY A 207 -5.03 -3.89 -13.90
N SER A 208 -6.11 -3.09 -13.89
CA SER A 208 -7.46 -3.57 -14.20
C SER A 208 -7.84 -3.52 -15.67
N LEU A 209 -6.92 -3.15 -16.54
CA LEU A 209 -7.12 -3.17 -17.98
C LEU A 209 -6.19 -4.20 -18.59
N ASP A 210 -6.76 -5.27 -19.09
CA ASP A 210 -6.04 -6.27 -19.87
C ASP A 210 -5.86 -5.74 -21.32
N GLU A 211 -4.91 -6.29 -22.07
CA GLU A 211 -4.63 -5.90 -23.44
C GLU A 211 -4.72 -7.13 -24.35
N ASP A 212 -5.27 -6.95 -25.53
CA ASP A 212 -5.16 -7.91 -26.60
C ASP A 212 -3.79 -7.81 -27.32
N GLU A 213 -3.55 -8.65 -28.34
CA GLU A 213 -2.32 -8.63 -29.14
C GLU A 213 -2.05 -7.28 -29.83
N LYS A 214 -3.09 -6.44 -30.01
CA LYS A 214 -3.01 -5.12 -30.62
C LYS A 214 -2.94 -4.00 -29.58
N ALA A 215 -2.81 -4.33 -28.28
CA ALA A 215 -2.87 -3.39 -27.19
C ALA A 215 -4.22 -2.65 -27.04
N THR A 216 -5.31 -3.32 -27.42
CA THR A 216 -6.67 -2.81 -27.18
C THR A 216 -7.05 -3.07 -25.73
N PRO A 217 -7.48 -2.05 -24.95
CA PRO A 217 -7.79 -2.22 -23.54
C PRO A 217 -9.11 -2.98 -23.35
N THR A 218 -9.10 -3.93 -22.42
CA THR A 218 -10.29 -4.66 -21.98
C THR A 218 -10.40 -4.57 -20.46
N PRO A 219 -11.49 -3.97 -19.93
CA PRO A 219 -11.67 -3.83 -18.48
C PRO A 219 -11.86 -5.20 -17.80
N ASN A 220 -11.17 -5.37 -16.67
CA ASN A 220 -11.38 -6.51 -15.78
C ASN A 220 -12.22 -6.05 -14.58
N PRO A 221 -13.48 -6.49 -14.44
CA PRO A 221 -14.39 -6.01 -13.40
C PRO A 221 -13.91 -6.35 -12.00
N THR A 222 -13.20 -7.46 -11.82
CA THR A 222 -12.72 -7.90 -10.51
C THR A 222 -11.56 -7.04 -9.98
N ARG A 223 -10.84 -6.35 -10.86
CA ARG A 223 -9.71 -5.50 -10.50
C ARG A 223 -10.02 -4.01 -10.57
N CYS A 224 -11.06 -3.61 -11.30
CA CYS A 224 -11.43 -2.22 -11.49
C CYS A 224 -12.00 -1.59 -10.22
N ARG A 225 -11.36 -0.54 -9.73
CA ARG A 225 -11.83 0.27 -8.59
C ARG A 225 -12.55 1.55 -8.99
N ARG A 226 -12.86 1.74 -10.26
CA ARG A 226 -13.61 2.87 -10.79
C ARG A 226 -13.04 4.25 -10.39
N CYS A 227 -11.73 4.35 -10.26
CA CYS A 227 -11.07 5.60 -9.86
C CYS A 227 -11.03 6.67 -10.95
N GLY A 228 -11.29 6.33 -12.23
CA GLY A 228 -11.30 7.27 -13.36
C GLY A 228 -9.93 7.66 -13.91
N ILE A 229 -8.81 7.15 -13.38
CA ILE A 229 -7.46 7.49 -13.87
C ILE A 229 -7.33 7.18 -15.37
N CYS A 230 -7.83 6.03 -15.84
CA CYS A 230 -7.81 5.68 -17.26
C CYS A 230 -8.56 6.69 -18.14
N MET A 231 -9.64 7.30 -17.64
CA MET A 231 -10.39 8.34 -18.33
C MET A 231 -9.55 9.62 -18.49
N GLY A 232 -8.86 10.02 -17.41
CA GLY A 232 -7.97 11.19 -17.44
C GLY A 232 -6.70 10.97 -18.26
N ALA A 233 -6.17 9.74 -18.27
CA ALA A 233 -4.95 9.37 -18.99
C ALA A 233 -5.16 9.25 -20.51
N CYS A 234 -6.40 9.05 -20.99
CA CYS A 234 -6.67 8.81 -22.39
C CYS A 234 -6.59 10.11 -23.23
N PRO A 235 -5.63 10.25 -24.15
CA PRO A 235 -5.49 11.44 -24.99
C PRO A 235 -6.66 11.61 -25.97
N GLU A 236 -7.28 10.49 -26.37
CA GLU A 236 -8.40 10.48 -27.32
C GLU A 236 -9.77 10.68 -26.64
N ARG A 237 -9.80 10.74 -25.31
CA ARG A 237 -11.03 10.90 -24.50
C ARG A 237 -12.12 9.89 -24.84
N ILE A 238 -11.73 8.64 -25.07
CA ILE A 238 -12.63 7.55 -25.46
C ILE A 238 -13.13 6.70 -24.29
N VAL A 239 -12.65 7.00 -23.09
CA VAL A 239 -13.01 6.27 -21.88
C VAL A 239 -14.09 7.05 -21.13
N SER A 240 -15.16 6.38 -20.78
CA SER A 240 -16.26 6.95 -19.99
C SER A 240 -16.78 5.93 -18.98
N PHE A 241 -17.54 6.42 -18.04
CA PHE A 241 -18.38 5.64 -17.12
C PHE A 241 -19.84 6.02 -17.37
N ASN A 242 -20.77 5.19 -16.92
CA ASN A 242 -22.19 5.42 -17.15
C ASN A 242 -22.64 6.82 -16.75
N ASP A 243 -22.17 7.26 -15.55
CA ASP A 243 -22.66 8.48 -14.96
C ASP A 243 -21.70 9.66 -15.09
N TYR A 244 -20.50 9.45 -15.63
CA TYR A 244 -19.59 10.56 -15.89
C TYR A 244 -18.58 10.29 -17.00
N SER A 245 -18.26 11.36 -17.71
CA SER A 245 -17.22 11.41 -18.73
C SER A 245 -16.46 12.72 -18.62
N VAL A 246 -15.38 12.86 -19.38
CA VAL A 246 -14.63 14.14 -19.46
C VAL A 246 -15.55 15.28 -19.92
N GLU A 247 -16.47 15.01 -20.84
CA GLU A 247 -17.44 15.98 -21.33
C GLU A 247 -18.44 16.40 -20.25
N ILE A 248 -18.98 15.45 -19.48
CA ILE A 248 -19.92 15.74 -18.38
C ILE A 248 -19.22 16.61 -17.34
N VAL A 249 -18.03 16.19 -16.88
CA VAL A 249 -17.24 16.98 -15.90
C VAL A 249 -16.92 18.38 -16.46
N GLY A 250 -16.56 18.47 -17.73
CA GLY A 250 -16.31 19.75 -18.40
C GLY A 250 -17.56 20.64 -18.46
N GLN A 251 -18.75 20.09 -18.67
CA GLN A 251 -20.00 20.84 -18.63
C GLN A 251 -20.35 21.29 -17.21
N MET A 252 -20.16 20.43 -16.22
CA MET A 252 -20.36 20.78 -14.81
C MET A 252 -19.47 21.98 -14.43
N ILE A 253 -18.20 21.95 -14.79
CA ILE A 253 -17.28 23.07 -14.53
C ILE A 253 -17.74 24.35 -15.25
N LYS A 254 -18.18 24.26 -16.49
CA LYS A 254 -18.68 25.41 -17.25
C LYS A 254 -19.98 25.98 -16.74
N SER A 255 -20.78 25.19 -16.03
CA SER A 255 -22.06 25.63 -15.44
C SER A 255 -21.89 26.36 -14.09
N ILE A 256 -20.67 26.38 -13.54
CA ILE A 256 -20.39 27.11 -12.30
C ILE A 256 -20.47 28.62 -12.60
N GLU A 257 -21.37 29.31 -11.88
CA GLU A 257 -21.44 30.77 -11.92
C GLU A 257 -20.17 31.34 -11.30
N VAL A 258 -19.46 32.14 -12.09
CA VAL A 258 -18.22 32.80 -11.66
C VAL A 258 -18.56 34.25 -11.28
N PRO A 259 -18.31 34.69 -10.01
CA PRO A 259 -18.51 36.06 -9.61
C PRO A 259 -17.74 37.07 -10.46
N ASP A 260 -18.17 38.33 -10.46
CA ASP A 260 -17.52 39.39 -11.21
C ASP A 260 -16.04 39.50 -10.84
N GLU A 261 -15.21 39.92 -11.82
CA GLU A 261 -13.75 39.96 -11.70
C GLU A 261 -13.23 40.80 -10.54
N PHE A 262 -14.04 41.72 -10.03
CA PHE A 262 -13.70 42.63 -8.96
C PHE A 262 -14.25 42.24 -7.58
N GLU A 263 -15.12 41.22 -7.48
CA GLU A 263 -15.80 40.87 -6.22
C GLU A 263 -15.05 39.88 -5.35
N GLU A 264 -14.39 38.85 -5.94
CA GLU A 264 -13.70 37.81 -5.16
C GLU A 264 -12.37 37.36 -5.80
N LYS A 265 -11.29 37.38 -5.01
CA LYS A 265 -9.97 36.79 -5.38
C LYS A 265 -9.29 36.22 -4.14
N PRO A 266 -8.56 35.08 -4.28
CA PRO A 266 -8.41 34.22 -5.46
C PRO A 266 -9.64 33.33 -5.71
N ARG A 267 -9.85 32.93 -6.97
CA ARG A 267 -10.88 31.95 -7.36
C ARG A 267 -10.23 30.57 -7.48
N LEU A 268 -10.70 29.62 -6.72
CA LEU A 268 -10.16 28.26 -6.67
C LEU A 268 -11.28 27.27 -6.95
N LEU A 269 -11.05 26.35 -7.88
CA LEU A 269 -11.89 25.19 -8.12
C LEU A 269 -11.15 23.96 -7.59
N GLY A 270 -11.72 23.30 -6.58
CA GLY A 270 -11.23 22.03 -6.05
C GLY A 270 -11.98 20.86 -6.66
N LEU A 271 -11.28 19.87 -7.18
CA LEU A 271 -11.83 18.57 -7.54
C LEU A 271 -11.39 17.58 -6.46
N LEU A 272 -12.33 17.11 -5.66
CA LEU A 272 -12.07 16.27 -4.51
C LEU A 272 -12.67 14.87 -4.74
N CYS A 273 -11.91 13.84 -4.40
CA CYS A 273 -12.44 12.48 -4.38
C CYS A 273 -13.33 12.32 -3.13
N GLU A 274 -14.60 12.00 -3.32
CA GLU A 274 -15.55 11.82 -2.23
C GLU A 274 -15.14 10.72 -1.23
N ASN A 275 -14.42 9.71 -1.71
CA ASN A 275 -14.02 8.56 -0.89
C ASN A 275 -12.64 8.72 -0.22
N ASP A 276 -11.80 9.64 -0.71
CA ASP A 276 -10.41 9.78 -0.26
C ASP A 276 -10.10 11.17 0.32
N ALA A 277 -11.06 12.08 0.31
CA ALA A 277 -10.86 13.48 0.73
C ALA A 277 -11.40 13.74 2.14
N TYR A 278 -10.89 13.01 3.13
CA TYR A 278 -11.21 13.25 4.55
C TYR A 278 -10.02 13.88 5.27
#